data_9fa62881ecfb7ac88bdb608f329b406b
#
_entry.id   9fa62881ecfb7ac88bdb608f329b406b
#
_cell.length_a   1.000
_cell.length_b   1.000
_cell.length_c   1.000
_cell.angle_alpha   90.00
_cell.angle_beta   90.00
_cell.angle_gamma   90.00
#
_symmetry.space_group_name_H-M   'P 1'
#
loop_
_entity.id
_entity.type
_entity.pdbx_description
1 polymer ?
#
loop_
_entity_poly.entity_id
_entity_poly.type
_entity_poly.pdbx_seq_one_letter_code
_entity_poly.pdbx_strand_id
1 'polypeptide(L)'
;MTTLVTQAAPGPGSYEGPGQGAHLGGAPSLRPGLLPGSVPPDVPRAGRPRGWWRRNAVWLVLLPLALVVATGATSFRVVAYWWPDGLHYESQRVALGEPAHLENEYFDMGLDVPERADTWVVREIDATVTGVEQVDELPEPAYGLPVVIPEGSVAYEVRLHLAAEPQTDLSLCQVALVADDGTRYGESTPDVLGLNKRCSTPDTEGFVSEQPEWDVSSYMLVDPDATITEVRLSLGGPDYVTVELP
;
A
#
# COMPACT_ATOMS: atom_id res chain seq x y z
N MET A 1 30.94 -19.37 31.17
CA MET A 1 30.80 -20.44 30.15
C MET A 1 29.33 -20.48 29.75
N THR A 2 28.97 -19.79 28.72
CA THR A 2 27.56 -19.71 28.22
C THR A 2 27.57 -20.36 26.84
N THR A 3 26.88 -21.48 26.73
CA THR A 3 26.79 -22.28 25.52
C THR A 3 25.83 -21.65 24.54
N LEU A 4 26.32 -21.19 23.41
CA LEU A 4 25.52 -20.73 22.27
C LEU A 4 24.90 -21.94 21.56
N VAL A 5 23.58 -22.04 21.60
CA VAL A 5 22.80 -22.99 20.79
C VAL A 5 22.54 -22.34 19.44
N THR A 6 23.20 -22.84 18.41
CA THR A 6 22.98 -22.47 17.02
C THR A 6 21.73 -23.17 16.53
N GLN A 7 20.66 -22.44 16.30
CA GLN A 7 19.42 -22.95 15.68
C GLN A 7 19.56 -22.85 14.18
N ALA A 8 19.57 -24.00 13.50
CA ALA A 8 19.62 -24.10 12.04
C ALA A 8 18.29 -23.67 11.42
N ALA A 9 18.35 -22.82 10.39
CA ALA A 9 17.21 -22.38 9.60
C ALA A 9 16.66 -23.55 8.75
N PRO A 10 15.32 -23.69 8.60
CA PRO A 10 14.74 -24.66 7.69
C PRO A 10 14.95 -24.23 6.24
N GLY A 11 15.42 -25.15 5.43
CA GLY A 11 15.65 -24.97 4.00
C GLY A 11 14.36 -24.73 3.19
N PRO A 12 14.48 -24.18 1.96
CA PRO A 12 13.34 -23.90 1.11
C PRO A 12 12.69 -25.20 0.62
N GLY A 13 11.45 -25.40 1.02
CA GLY A 13 10.61 -26.50 0.55
C GLY A 13 10.26 -26.32 -0.92
N SER A 14 10.64 -27.31 -1.71
CA SER A 14 10.27 -27.43 -3.13
C SER A 14 8.76 -27.64 -3.24
N TYR A 15 8.04 -26.68 -3.79
CA TYR A 15 6.65 -26.84 -4.20
C TYR A 15 6.60 -27.59 -5.52
N GLU A 16 6.26 -28.88 -5.48
CA GLU A 16 5.82 -29.62 -6.65
C GLU A 16 4.38 -29.20 -7.00
N GLY A 17 4.24 -28.44 -8.09
CA GLY A 17 2.95 -28.09 -8.67
C GLY A 17 2.27 -29.33 -9.30
N PRO A 18 0.91 -29.45 -9.18
CA PRO A 18 0.19 -30.56 -9.83
C PRO A 18 0.25 -30.42 -11.35
N GLY A 19 0.79 -31.46 -11.98
CA GLY A 19 0.90 -31.58 -13.43
C GLY A 19 -0.47 -31.50 -14.10
N GLN A 20 -0.63 -30.55 -15.01
CA GLN A 20 -1.75 -30.48 -15.93
C GLN A 20 -1.53 -31.51 -17.04
N GLY A 21 -2.17 -32.67 -16.92
CA GLY A 21 -2.30 -33.65 -17.98
C GLY A 21 -3.20 -33.11 -19.10
N ALA A 22 -2.59 -32.71 -20.22
CA ALA A 22 -3.31 -32.35 -21.41
C ALA A 22 -3.90 -33.64 -22.05
N HIS A 23 -5.17 -33.91 -21.80
CA HIS A 23 -5.94 -34.86 -22.60
C HIS A 23 -6.31 -34.21 -23.95
N LEU A 24 -5.57 -34.58 -24.98
CA LEU A 24 -5.98 -34.34 -26.36
C LEU A 24 -7.19 -35.25 -26.66
N GLY A 25 -8.38 -34.67 -26.54
CA GLY A 25 -9.64 -35.28 -26.93
C GLY A 25 -9.68 -35.50 -28.45
N GLY A 26 -9.81 -36.76 -28.86
CA GLY A 26 -9.93 -37.17 -30.25
C GLY A 26 -11.13 -36.50 -30.93
N ALA A 27 -10.92 -36.14 -32.18
CA ALA A 27 -11.93 -35.61 -33.07
C ALA A 27 -13.12 -36.59 -33.23
N PRO A 28 -14.36 -36.13 -33.21
CA PRO A 28 -15.50 -37.01 -33.50
C PRO A 28 -15.52 -37.38 -34.97
N SER A 29 -15.44 -38.70 -35.20
CA SER A 29 -15.62 -39.27 -36.53
C SER A 29 -17.01 -38.94 -37.07
N LEU A 30 -17.07 -38.28 -38.21
CA LEU A 30 -18.28 -38.05 -38.98
C LEU A 30 -18.85 -39.42 -39.42
N ARG A 31 -20.01 -39.79 -38.88
CA ARG A 31 -20.81 -40.93 -39.37
C ARG A 31 -21.54 -40.50 -40.65
N PRO A 32 -21.30 -41.11 -41.79
CA PRO A 32 -22.13 -40.92 -42.97
C PRO A 32 -23.38 -41.81 -42.89
N GLY A 33 -24.52 -41.24 -43.17
CA GLY A 33 -25.72 -42.01 -43.43
C GLY A 33 -26.93 -41.76 -42.52
N LEU A 34 -27.50 -40.59 -42.59
CA LEU A 34 -28.91 -40.40 -42.22
C LEU A 34 -29.73 -40.41 -43.50
N LEU A 35 -30.52 -41.49 -43.71
CA LEU A 35 -31.51 -41.58 -44.77
C LEU A 35 -32.58 -40.50 -44.58
N PRO A 36 -33.06 -39.80 -45.63
CA PRO A 36 -34.12 -38.86 -45.54
C PRO A 36 -35.45 -39.56 -45.32
N GLY A 37 -36.04 -39.45 -44.14
CA GLY A 37 -37.37 -39.97 -43.88
C GLY A 37 -37.71 -40.44 -42.48
N SER A 38 -36.78 -40.51 -41.52
CA SER A 38 -37.11 -40.82 -40.14
C SER A 38 -37.56 -39.57 -39.38
N VAL A 39 -38.86 -39.42 -39.21
CA VAL A 39 -39.45 -38.48 -38.23
C VAL A 39 -38.85 -38.84 -36.86
N PRO A 40 -38.13 -37.95 -36.19
CA PRO A 40 -37.61 -38.26 -34.87
C PRO A 40 -38.79 -38.56 -33.94
N PRO A 41 -38.74 -39.63 -33.11
CA PRO A 41 -39.76 -39.90 -32.16
C PRO A 41 -39.94 -38.65 -31.27
N ASP A 42 -41.19 -38.24 -31.05
CA ASP A 42 -41.56 -37.13 -30.13
C ASP A 42 -40.89 -37.39 -28.78
N VAL A 43 -39.76 -36.73 -28.56
CA VAL A 43 -39.10 -36.76 -27.27
C VAL A 43 -40.03 -36.00 -26.34
N PRO A 44 -40.63 -36.68 -25.34
CA PRO A 44 -41.52 -36.02 -24.39
C PRO A 44 -40.70 -34.91 -23.75
N ARG A 45 -41.08 -33.66 -24.03
CA ARG A 45 -40.53 -32.49 -23.36
C ARG A 45 -40.69 -32.72 -21.89
N ALA A 46 -39.59 -33.04 -21.20
CA ALA A 46 -39.58 -33.20 -19.74
C ALA A 46 -40.14 -31.91 -19.14
N GLY A 47 -41.40 -31.99 -18.77
CA GLY A 47 -42.12 -30.88 -18.13
C GLY A 47 -41.27 -30.43 -16.94
N ARG A 48 -40.87 -29.17 -16.93
CA ARG A 48 -40.09 -28.58 -15.81
C ARG A 48 -40.83 -28.95 -14.53
N PRO A 49 -40.17 -29.63 -13.55
CA PRO A 49 -40.79 -30.07 -12.36
C PRO A 49 -41.43 -28.87 -11.62
N ARG A 50 -42.76 -28.83 -11.57
CA ARG A 50 -43.56 -27.77 -10.90
C ARG A 50 -43.20 -27.53 -9.44
N GLY A 51 -42.31 -28.36 -8.85
CA GLY A 51 -41.83 -28.24 -7.48
C GLY A 51 -40.48 -27.53 -7.31
N TRP A 52 -39.78 -27.10 -8.41
CA TRP A 52 -38.45 -26.51 -8.30
C TRP A 52 -38.46 -25.22 -7.47
N TRP A 53 -39.40 -24.34 -7.70
CA TRP A 53 -39.55 -23.09 -6.95
C TRP A 53 -39.81 -23.32 -5.47
N ARG A 54 -40.68 -24.31 -5.12
CA ARG A 54 -40.97 -24.62 -3.70
C ARG A 54 -39.77 -25.22 -2.99
N ARG A 55 -38.96 -26.05 -3.67
CA ARG A 55 -37.76 -26.63 -3.08
C ARG A 55 -36.66 -25.61 -2.89
N ASN A 56 -36.59 -24.59 -3.76
CA ASN A 56 -35.53 -23.60 -3.73
C ASN A 56 -36.00 -22.24 -3.15
N ALA A 57 -37.26 -22.12 -2.74
CA ALA A 57 -37.78 -20.87 -2.18
C ALA A 57 -36.95 -20.36 -0.98
N VAL A 58 -36.49 -21.29 -0.13
CA VAL A 58 -35.62 -20.94 1.01
C VAL A 58 -34.29 -20.37 0.54
N TRP A 59 -33.68 -20.96 -0.47
CA TRP A 59 -32.40 -20.46 -1.02
C TRP A 59 -32.55 -19.15 -1.76
N LEU A 60 -33.68 -18.93 -2.43
CA LEU A 60 -34.00 -17.67 -3.09
C LEU A 60 -34.12 -16.47 -2.14
N VAL A 61 -34.48 -16.76 -0.88
CA VAL A 61 -34.55 -15.74 0.18
C VAL A 61 -33.23 -15.66 0.95
N LEU A 62 -32.61 -16.80 1.28
CA LEU A 62 -31.36 -16.82 2.05
C LEU A 62 -30.17 -16.28 1.28
N LEU A 63 -30.11 -16.51 -0.03
CA LEU A 63 -28.97 -16.07 -0.85
C LEU A 63 -28.87 -14.54 -0.93
N PRO A 64 -29.92 -13.77 -1.26
CA PRO A 64 -29.85 -12.32 -1.22
C PRO A 64 -29.61 -11.79 0.20
N LEU A 65 -30.19 -12.42 1.23
CA LEU A 65 -29.94 -12.02 2.62
C LEU A 65 -28.47 -12.25 3.00
N ALA A 66 -27.90 -13.41 2.65
CA ALA A 66 -26.48 -13.68 2.87
C ALA A 66 -25.58 -12.71 2.10
N LEU A 67 -25.98 -12.34 0.89
CA LEU A 67 -25.25 -11.35 0.09
C LEU A 67 -25.27 -9.98 0.76
N VAL A 68 -26.42 -9.54 1.26
CA VAL A 68 -26.55 -8.25 1.99
C VAL A 68 -25.68 -8.26 3.26
N VAL A 69 -25.69 -9.35 4.03
CA VAL A 69 -24.88 -9.49 5.24
C VAL A 69 -23.37 -9.52 4.87
N ALA A 70 -23.00 -10.26 3.83
CA ALA A 70 -21.61 -10.31 3.37
C ALA A 70 -21.12 -8.95 2.85
N THR A 71 -21.99 -8.24 2.09
CA THR A 71 -21.65 -6.90 1.59
C THR A 71 -21.55 -5.90 2.75
N GLY A 72 -22.45 -5.97 3.74
CA GLY A 72 -22.39 -5.14 4.94
C GLY A 72 -21.13 -5.39 5.77
N ALA A 73 -20.74 -6.64 5.95
CA ALA A 73 -19.54 -7.03 6.69
C ALA A 73 -18.23 -6.64 5.94
N THR A 74 -18.25 -6.70 4.60
CA THR A 74 -17.09 -6.26 3.78
C THR A 74 -17.03 -4.73 3.66
N SER A 75 -18.16 -4.04 3.59
CA SER A 75 -18.19 -2.57 3.51
C SER A 75 -17.64 -1.93 4.78
N PHE A 76 -17.83 -2.55 5.95
CA PHE A 76 -17.22 -2.08 7.20
C PHE A 76 -15.68 -2.06 7.09
N ARG A 77 -15.07 -3.10 6.53
CA ARG A 77 -13.60 -3.12 6.30
C ARG A 77 -13.15 -2.06 5.29
N VAL A 78 -13.92 -1.88 4.23
CA VAL A 78 -13.62 -0.85 3.23
C VAL A 78 -13.71 0.55 3.85
N VAL A 79 -14.76 0.83 4.63
CA VAL A 79 -14.94 2.15 5.25
C VAL A 79 -13.99 2.39 6.42
N ALA A 80 -13.69 1.35 7.23
CA ALA A 80 -12.86 1.51 8.43
C ALA A 80 -11.35 1.46 8.17
N TYR A 81 -10.91 0.76 7.13
CA TYR A 81 -9.48 0.54 6.87
C TYR A 81 -9.02 1.00 5.48
N TRP A 82 -9.84 0.76 4.44
CA TRP A 82 -9.45 1.06 3.07
C TRP A 82 -9.74 2.50 2.66
N TRP A 83 -10.84 3.05 3.17
CA TRP A 83 -11.26 4.40 2.78
C TRP A 83 -10.34 5.48 3.36
N PRO A 84 -9.95 5.45 4.63
CA PRO A 84 -8.98 6.38 5.18
C PRO A 84 -7.59 6.21 4.58
N ASP A 85 -7.14 4.94 4.38
CA ASP A 85 -5.78 4.63 3.95
C ASP A 85 -5.61 4.58 2.43
N GLY A 86 -6.68 4.44 1.68
CA GLY A 86 -6.66 4.22 0.23
C GLY A 86 -7.04 5.41 -0.64
N LEU A 87 -7.75 6.39 -0.10
CA LEU A 87 -8.14 7.61 -0.80
C LEU A 87 -7.33 8.78 -0.29
N HIS A 88 -6.44 9.27 -1.13
CA HIS A 88 -5.61 10.42 -0.85
C HIS A 88 -6.14 11.63 -1.60
N TYR A 89 -6.30 12.74 -0.90
CA TYR A 89 -6.77 14.01 -1.46
C TYR A 89 -5.63 15.03 -1.43
N GLU A 90 -5.39 15.67 -2.56
CA GLU A 90 -4.47 16.79 -2.62
C GLU A 90 -5.10 17.99 -1.89
N SER A 91 -4.56 18.33 -0.73
CA SER A 91 -5.02 19.47 0.06
C SER A 91 -4.36 20.76 -0.38
N GLN A 92 -3.11 20.70 -0.83
CA GLN A 92 -2.33 21.85 -1.23
C GLN A 92 -1.32 21.47 -2.32
N ARG A 93 -1.05 22.41 -3.24
CA ARG A 93 0.01 22.31 -4.24
C ARG A 93 0.88 23.56 -4.17
N VAL A 94 2.18 23.38 -4.01
CA VAL A 94 3.16 24.45 -3.83
C VAL A 94 4.37 24.22 -4.74
N ALA A 95 5.16 25.26 -4.97
CA ALA A 95 6.41 25.12 -5.68
C ALA A 95 7.56 24.71 -4.75
N LEU A 96 8.65 24.19 -5.32
CA LEU A 96 9.87 23.89 -4.59
C LEU A 96 10.36 25.14 -3.81
N GLY A 97 10.63 24.99 -2.53
CA GLY A 97 11.06 26.07 -1.64
C GLY A 97 9.92 26.86 -1.00
N GLU A 98 8.68 26.61 -1.35
CA GLU A 98 7.53 27.21 -0.67
C GLU A 98 7.07 26.35 0.51
N PRO A 99 6.70 26.96 1.65
CA PRO A 99 6.17 26.22 2.79
C PRO A 99 4.78 25.65 2.50
N ALA A 100 4.55 24.44 2.95
CA ALA A 100 3.28 23.75 2.89
C ALA A 100 2.83 23.37 4.29
N HIS A 101 1.54 23.53 4.58
CA HIS A 101 0.94 23.17 5.87
C HIS A 101 0.25 21.83 5.77
N LEU A 102 0.59 20.91 6.68
CA LEU A 102 -0.05 19.61 6.80
C LEU A 102 -0.74 19.52 8.15
N GLU A 103 -2.00 19.12 8.14
CA GLU A 103 -2.82 18.88 9.31
C GLU A 103 -3.43 17.49 9.24
N ASN A 104 -3.45 16.77 10.34
CA ASN A 104 -4.15 15.50 10.43
C ASN A 104 -4.66 15.24 11.83
N GLU A 105 -5.91 14.79 11.94
CA GLU A 105 -6.51 14.34 13.17
C GLU A 105 -6.34 12.81 13.30
N TYR A 106 -5.84 12.35 14.43
CA TYR A 106 -5.67 10.93 14.71
C TYR A 106 -6.11 10.59 16.14
N PHE A 107 -6.45 9.31 16.34
CA PHE A 107 -6.80 8.79 17.65
C PHE A 107 -5.53 8.33 18.37
N ASP A 108 -5.15 9.01 19.44
CA ASP A 108 -3.97 8.69 20.23
C ASP A 108 -4.29 7.58 21.23
N MET A 109 -3.58 6.46 21.11
CA MET A 109 -3.67 5.32 22.03
C MET A 109 -2.81 5.48 23.28
N GLY A 110 -2.10 6.60 23.42
CA GLY A 110 -1.23 6.90 24.57
C GLY A 110 0.06 6.08 24.62
N LEU A 111 0.53 5.59 23.48
CA LEU A 111 1.76 4.78 23.43
C LEU A 111 2.99 5.62 23.71
N ASP A 112 3.06 6.83 23.18
CA ASP A 112 4.20 7.74 23.35
C ASP A 112 3.91 8.79 24.44
N VAL A 113 2.66 9.25 24.56
CA VAL A 113 2.22 10.23 25.55
C VAL A 113 1.00 9.70 26.29
N PRO A 114 1.19 8.97 27.43
CA PRO A 114 0.10 8.31 28.16
C PRO A 114 -1.04 9.24 28.58
N GLU A 115 -0.76 10.53 28.78
CA GLU A 115 -1.75 11.54 29.14
C GLU A 115 -2.75 11.86 28.03
N ARG A 116 -2.42 11.50 26.77
CA ARG A 116 -3.27 11.66 25.59
C ARG A 116 -4.04 10.39 25.23
N ALA A 117 -3.88 9.33 26.00
CA ALA A 117 -4.55 8.07 25.74
C ALA A 117 -6.05 8.23 25.53
N ASP A 118 -6.58 7.53 24.52
CA ASP A 118 -8.01 7.54 24.17
C ASP A 118 -8.58 8.93 23.80
N THR A 119 -7.75 9.82 23.25
CA THR A 119 -8.17 11.14 22.77
C THR A 119 -7.94 11.32 21.28
N TRP A 120 -8.74 12.16 20.64
CA TRP A 120 -8.45 12.66 19.31
C TRP A 120 -7.49 13.85 19.42
N VAL A 121 -6.42 13.78 18.69
CA VAL A 121 -5.37 14.80 18.67
C VAL A 121 -5.18 15.28 17.24
N VAL A 122 -5.14 16.59 17.08
CA VAL A 122 -4.73 17.23 15.83
C VAL A 122 -3.23 17.40 15.85
N ARG A 123 -2.54 17.01 14.80
CA ARG A 123 -1.13 17.30 14.58
C ARG A 123 -0.97 18.17 13.36
N GLU A 124 -0.11 19.13 13.49
CA GLU A 124 0.18 20.12 12.48
C GLU A 124 1.69 20.18 12.26
N ILE A 125 2.09 20.32 11.00
CA ILE A 125 3.48 20.49 10.63
C ILE A 125 3.56 21.41 9.41
N ASP A 126 4.48 22.35 9.46
CA ASP A 126 4.89 23.11 8.29
C ASP A 126 6.11 22.43 7.66
N ALA A 127 6.05 22.16 6.38
CA ALA A 127 7.09 21.47 5.65
C ALA A 127 7.50 22.27 4.41
N THR A 128 8.79 22.45 4.22
CA THR A 128 9.36 23.06 3.02
C THR A 128 10.34 22.08 2.38
N VAL A 129 10.06 21.66 1.14
CA VAL A 129 11.03 20.90 0.35
C VAL A 129 12.07 21.87 -0.17
N THR A 130 13.29 21.82 0.37
CA THR A 130 14.36 22.75 0.04
C THR A 130 15.23 22.30 -1.14
N GLY A 131 15.14 21.01 -1.49
CA GLY A 131 15.86 20.47 -2.66
C GLY A 131 15.53 19.01 -2.91
N VAL A 132 15.64 18.61 -4.17
CA VAL A 132 15.57 17.23 -4.64
C VAL A 132 16.72 17.03 -5.62
N GLU A 133 17.62 16.12 -5.31
CA GLU A 133 18.83 15.91 -6.11
C GLU A 133 19.11 14.41 -6.26
N GLN A 134 19.56 14.00 -7.44
CA GLN A 134 20.11 12.67 -7.63
C GLN A 134 21.49 12.60 -6.96
N VAL A 135 21.77 11.52 -6.23
CA VAL A 135 23.03 11.31 -5.53
C VAL A 135 23.67 9.99 -5.96
N ASP A 136 25.00 9.99 -6.02
CA ASP A 136 25.78 8.81 -6.41
C ASP A 136 26.14 7.93 -5.19
N GLU A 137 26.06 8.48 -3.98
CA GLU A 137 26.39 7.82 -2.74
C GLU A 137 25.28 8.02 -1.72
N LEU A 138 24.99 6.98 -0.96
CA LEU A 138 24.05 7.02 0.16
C LEU A 138 24.82 7.26 1.46
N PRO A 139 24.23 7.96 2.45
CA PRO A 139 24.86 8.13 3.76
C PRO A 139 25.03 6.78 4.46
N GLU A 140 25.98 6.71 5.38
CA GLU A 140 26.12 5.54 6.22
C GLU A 140 24.86 5.34 7.05
N PRO A 141 24.22 4.16 6.99
CA PRO A 141 23.03 3.89 7.79
C PRO A 141 23.39 3.82 9.26
N ALA A 142 22.43 4.12 10.12
CA ALA A 142 22.57 4.08 11.57
C ALA A 142 23.06 2.72 12.11
N TYR A 143 22.96 1.65 11.33
CA TYR A 143 23.34 0.27 11.71
C TYR A 143 24.65 -0.24 11.07
N GLY A 144 25.46 0.62 10.52
CA GLY A 144 26.89 0.35 10.20
C GLY A 144 27.19 -0.57 9.03
N LEU A 145 26.23 -0.89 8.17
CA LEU A 145 26.48 -1.58 6.90
C LEU A 145 26.43 -0.57 5.77
N PRO A 146 27.47 -0.46 4.92
CA PRO A 146 27.43 0.42 3.78
C PRO A 146 26.29 0.02 2.85
N VAL A 147 25.43 0.97 2.52
CA VAL A 147 24.36 0.77 1.54
C VAL A 147 24.89 1.12 0.18
N VAL A 148 24.84 0.17 -0.71
CA VAL A 148 25.20 0.36 -2.12
C VAL A 148 23.93 0.54 -2.91
N ILE A 149 23.91 1.54 -3.79
CA ILE A 149 22.80 1.72 -4.75
C ILE A 149 22.75 0.48 -5.64
N PRO A 150 21.60 -0.26 -5.67
CA PRO A 150 21.48 -1.47 -6.49
C PRO A 150 21.65 -1.16 -7.96
N GLU A 151 22.21 -2.12 -8.70
CA GLU A 151 22.28 -2.04 -10.16
C GLU A 151 20.88 -1.90 -10.76
N GLY A 152 20.69 -0.95 -11.67
CA GLY A 152 19.38 -0.64 -12.25
C GLY A 152 18.51 0.29 -11.39
N SER A 153 19.10 0.96 -10.39
CA SER A 153 18.44 2.01 -9.62
C SER A 153 19.30 3.26 -9.54
N VAL A 154 18.68 4.40 -9.32
CA VAL A 154 19.32 5.66 -8.95
C VAL A 154 18.79 6.11 -7.60
N ALA A 155 19.59 6.85 -6.85
CA ALA A 155 19.18 7.38 -5.56
C ALA A 155 18.90 8.88 -5.66
N TYR A 156 17.83 9.31 -4.98
CA TYR A 156 17.50 10.72 -4.82
C TYR A 156 17.54 11.09 -3.35
N GLU A 157 18.07 12.26 -3.06
CA GLU A 157 17.96 12.94 -1.78
C GLU A 157 16.84 13.97 -1.85
N VAL A 158 15.92 13.92 -0.91
CA VAL A 158 14.88 14.94 -0.66
C VAL A 158 15.23 15.66 0.62
N ARG A 159 15.54 16.94 0.53
CA ARG A 159 15.87 17.79 1.68
C ARG A 159 14.63 18.55 2.12
N LEU A 160 14.33 18.48 3.40
CA LEU A 160 13.15 19.06 4.02
C LEU A 160 13.59 19.98 5.17
N HIS A 161 12.97 21.14 5.26
CA HIS A 161 12.93 21.96 6.47
C HIS A 161 11.53 21.82 7.07
N LEU A 162 11.46 21.44 8.34
CA LEU A 162 10.23 21.10 9.03
C LEU A 162 10.08 21.96 10.28
N ALA A 163 8.84 22.37 10.57
CA ALA A 163 8.50 23.08 11.80
C ALA A 163 7.21 22.49 12.38
N ALA A 164 7.23 22.18 13.67
CA ALA A 164 6.07 21.66 14.42
C ALA A 164 6.18 22.04 15.90
N GLU A 165 5.06 22.00 16.60
CA GLU A 165 5.10 22.10 18.07
C GLU A 165 5.89 20.95 18.67
N PRO A 166 6.69 21.18 19.73
CA PRO A 166 7.35 20.10 20.45
C PRO A 166 6.35 19.03 20.92
N GLN A 167 6.72 17.77 20.85
CA GLN A 167 5.88 16.61 21.15
C GLN A 167 4.80 16.30 20.09
N THR A 168 4.92 16.84 18.88
CA THR A 168 4.09 16.42 17.75
C THR A 168 4.51 15.02 17.31
N ASP A 169 3.55 14.10 17.20
CA ASP A 169 3.77 12.75 16.69
C ASP A 169 3.96 12.76 15.16
N LEU A 170 5.12 12.29 14.72
CA LEU A 170 5.54 12.24 13.32
C LEU A 170 5.55 10.81 12.75
N SER A 171 5.06 9.83 13.51
CA SER A 171 5.18 8.39 13.18
C SER A 171 4.61 8.01 11.83
N LEU A 172 3.58 8.73 11.37
CA LEU A 172 2.90 8.48 10.11
C LEU A 172 3.27 9.49 9.01
N CYS A 173 4.23 10.38 9.27
CA CYS A 173 4.70 11.28 8.23
C CYS A 173 5.37 10.48 7.10
N GLN A 174 5.00 10.80 5.88
CA GLN A 174 5.50 10.12 4.68
C GLN A 174 5.99 11.15 3.67
N VAL A 175 7.09 10.79 3.04
CA VAL A 175 7.69 11.54 1.94
C VAL A 175 7.80 10.60 0.75
N ALA A 176 7.28 10.98 -0.40
CA ALA A 176 7.36 10.20 -1.62
C ALA A 176 7.76 11.05 -2.81
N LEU A 177 8.54 10.48 -3.73
CA LEU A 177 8.77 11.03 -5.05
C LEU A 177 7.73 10.50 -6.02
N VAL A 178 7.26 11.36 -6.92
CA VAL A 178 6.26 10.99 -7.93
C VAL A 178 6.85 11.24 -9.31
N ALA A 179 6.81 10.21 -10.14
CA ALA A 179 7.23 10.30 -11.53
C ALA A 179 6.11 10.82 -12.43
N ASP A 180 6.47 11.23 -13.64
CA ASP A 180 5.54 11.74 -14.66
C ASP A 180 4.45 10.74 -15.08
N ASP A 181 4.72 9.43 -14.93
CA ASP A 181 3.75 8.36 -15.16
C ASP A 181 2.84 8.08 -13.95
N GLY A 182 3.03 8.80 -12.83
CA GLY A 182 2.30 8.64 -11.58
C GLY A 182 2.87 7.55 -10.65
N THR A 183 3.99 6.92 -10.99
CA THR A 183 4.68 5.98 -10.09
C THR A 183 5.20 6.70 -8.86
N ARG A 184 4.99 6.10 -7.68
CA ARG A 184 5.39 6.65 -6.39
C ARG A 184 6.50 5.84 -5.75
N TYR A 185 7.56 6.53 -5.33
CA TYR A 185 8.72 5.96 -4.66
C TYR A 185 8.78 6.46 -3.21
N GLY A 186 8.96 5.58 -2.25
CA GLY A 186 9.11 5.90 -0.82
C GLY A 186 7.83 5.78 0.02
N GLU A 187 6.64 5.79 -0.56
CA GLU A 187 5.37 5.81 0.18
C GLU A 187 5.05 4.50 0.92
N SER A 188 5.32 3.37 0.31
CA SER A 188 4.93 2.04 0.84
C SER A 188 6.08 1.08 1.07
N THR A 189 7.30 1.50 0.78
CA THR A 189 8.47 0.65 0.99
C THR A 189 8.89 0.76 2.45
N PRO A 190 8.90 -0.35 3.22
CA PRO A 190 9.51 -0.32 4.55
C PRO A 190 10.92 0.20 4.40
N ASP A 191 11.31 1.17 5.20
CA ASP A 191 12.68 1.67 5.22
C ASP A 191 13.62 0.61 5.79
N VAL A 192 13.85 -0.43 5.01
CA VAL A 192 14.70 -1.58 5.38
C VAL A 192 16.14 -1.13 5.57
N LEU A 193 16.50 0.05 5.04
CA LEU A 193 17.85 0.57 5.02
C LEU A 193 18.07 1.72 6.00
N GLY A 194 17.01 2.22 6.67
CA GLY A 194 17.09 3.37 7.56
C GLY A 194 17.45 4.68 6.84
N LEU A 195 17.20 4.76 5.54
CA LEU A 195 17.56 5.89 4.71
C LEU A 195 16.44 6.89 4.51
N ASN A 196 15.19 6.41 4.55
CA ASN A 196 14.02 7.28 4.51
C ASN A 196 13.66 7.69 5.94
N LYS A 197 14.29 8.76 6.41
CA LYS A 197 14.04 9.31 7.76
C LYS A 197 12.65 9.93 7.88
N ARG A 198 11.92 9.98 6.79
CA ARG A 198 10.60 10.62 6.75
C ARG A 198 10.69 12.05 7.28
N CYS A 199 9.93 12.37 8.32
CA CYS A 199 9.97 13.66 8.99
C CYS A 199 10.64 13.62 10.36
N SER A 200 11.32 12.53 10.73
CA SER A 200 11.89 12.39 12.07
C SER A 200 13.07 13.33 12.28
N THR A 201 13.22 13.81 13.51
CA THR A 201 14.39 14.58 13.90
C THR A 201 15.65 13.71 13.92
N PRO A 202 16.84 14.26 13.60
CA PRO A 202 18.06 13.47 13.43
C PRO A 202 18.50 12.68 14.67
N ASP A 203 18.16 13.12 15.86
CA ASP A 203 18.73 12.66 17.13
C ASP A 203 17.71 11.99 18.06
N THR A 204 16.49 11.72 17.61
CA THR A 204 15.43 11.13 18.46
C THR A 204 15.31 9.63 18.26
N GLU A 205 15.29 8.88 19.37
CA GLU A 205 14.92 7.46 19.39
C GLU A 205 13.41 7.23 19.17
N GLY A 206 12.60 8.31 19.00
CA GLY A 206 11.17 8.27 18.83
C GLY A 206 10.69 9.02 17.58
N PHE A 207 9.38 9.00 17.38
CA PHE A 207 8.71 9.70 16.28
C PHE A 207 8.11 11.06 16.72
N VAL A 208 8.61 11.62 17.82
CA VAL A 208 8.07 12.87 18.40
C VAL A 208 9.07 13.99 18.15
N SER A 209 8.58 15.16 17.73
CA SER A 209 9.43 16.33 17.55
C SER A 209 9.95 16.83 18.90
N GLU A 210 11.28 16.97 19.05
CA GLU A 210 11.90 17.59 20.24
C GLU A 210 12.17 19.08 20.06
N GLN A 211 12.41 19.47 18.82
CA GLN A 211 12.72 20.85 18.45
C GLN A 211 11.56 21.46 17.65
N PRO A 212 11.36 22.79 17.74
CA PRO A 212 10.32 23.45 16.97
C PRO A 212 10.61 23.51 15.47
N GLU A 213 11.89 23.45 15.08
CA GLU A 213 12.33 23.46 13.67
C GLU A 213 13.53 22.55 13.50
N TRP A 214 13.59 21.82 12.39
CA TRP A 214 14.72 20.95 12.06
C TRP A 214 14.82 20.68 10.56
N ASP A 215 16.01 20.28 10.12
CA ASP A 215 16.26 19.82 8.76
C ASP A 215 16.40 18.31 8.73
N VAL A 216 15.87 17.68 7.68
CA VAL A 216 16.00 16.25 7.45
C VAL A 216 16.20 15.95 5.97
N SER A 217 17.02 14.94 5.69
CA SER A 217 17.18 14.36 4.35
C SER A 217 16.60 12.95 4.31
N SER A 218 15.77 12.67 3.32
CA SER A 218 15.24 11.36 3.01
C SER A 218 15.79 10.87 1.68
N TYR A 219 16.20 9.60 1.63
CA TYR A 219 16.80 9.00 0.44
C TYR A 219 15.88 7.92 -0.12
N MET A 220 15.67 7.93 -1.42
CA MET A 220 14.77 7.01 -2.13
C MET A 220 15.44 6.44 -3.35
N LEU A 221 15.26 5.14 -3.55
CA LEU A 221 15.68 4.46 -4.77
C LEU A 221 14.58 4.56 -5.81
N VAL A 222 14.95 4.96 -7.01
CA VAL A 222 14.08 5.29 -8.13
C VAL A 222 14.54 4.52 -9.35
N ASP A 223 13.63 4.20 -10.25
CA ASP A 223 13.96 3.65 -11.57
C ASP A 223 14.80 4.67 -12.35
N PRO A 224 15.92 4.29 -12.98
CA PRO A 224 16.79 5.21 -13.71
C PRO A 224 16.11 5.90 -14.90
N ASP A 225 15.06 5.30 -15.44
CA ASP A 225 14.29 5.85 -16.56
C ASP A 225 13.12 6.75 -16.10
N ALA A 226 12.86 6.85 -14.78
CA ALA A 226 11.78 7.69 -14.26
C ALA A 226 12.15 9.17 -14.27
N THR A 227 11.21 10.00 -14.70
CA THR A 227 11.31 11.46 -14.63
C THR A 227 10.52 11.93 -13.41
N ILE A 228 11.22 12.36 -12.36
CA ILE A 228 10.59 12.84 -11.14
C ILE A 228 10.08 14.26 -11.33
N THR A 229 8.79 14.47 -11.07
CA THR A 229 8.08 15.75 -11.30
C THR A 229 7.53 16.37 -10.01
N GLU A 230 7.31 15.57 -8.97
CA GLU A 230 6.68 16.04 -7.76
C GLU A 230 7.26 15.33 -6.52
N VAL A 231 7.19 16.03 -5.38
CA VAL A 231 7.33 15.43 -4.05
C VAL A 231 5.96 15.46 -3.38
N ARG A 232 5.57 14.34 -2.79
CA ARG A 232 4.34 14.23 -2.02
C ARG A 232 4.67 14.08 -0.54
N LEU A 233 3.98 14.88 0.29
CA LEU A 233 4.09 14.85 1.75
C LEU A 233 2.73 14.52 2.36
N SER A 234 2.68 13.66 3.39
CA SER A 234 1.45 13.37 4.14
C SER A 234 1.76 13.03 5.60
N LEU A 235 0.78 13.22 6.48
CA LEU A 235 0.86 12.87 7.90
C LEU A 235 0.08 11.58 8.23
N GLY A 236 -0.09 10.68 7.24
CA GLY A 236 -0.79 9.42 7.41
C GLY A 236 -2.32 9.52 7.40
N GLY A 237 -2.86 10.70 7.11
CA GLY A 237 -4.28 10.92 6.81
C GLY A 237 -4.57 10.75 5.32
N PRO A 238 -5.82 10.98 4.91
CA PRO A 238 -6.20 10.95 3.50
C PRO A 238 -5.62 12.13 2.71
N ASP A 239 -5.19 13.18 3.40
CA ASP A 239 -4.71 14.41 2.79
C ASP A 239 -3.20 14.36 2.55
N TYR A 240 -2.79 14.91 1.41
CA TYR A 240 -1.39 15.11 1.08
C TYR A 240 -1.16 16.46 0.42
N VAL A 241 0.07 16.91 0.52
CA VAL A 241 0.56 18.09 -0.18
C VAL A 241 1.45 17.66 -1.33
N THR A 242 1.31 18.32 -2.47
CA THR A 242 2.20 18.17 -3.63
C THR A 242 3.14 19.36 -3.72
N VAL A 243 4.43 19.08 -3.85
CA VAL A 243 5.46 20.07 -4.17
C VAL A 243 5.92 19.85 -5.60
N GLU A 244 5.69 20.81 -6.47
CA GLU A 244 6.08 20.74 -7.87
C GLU A 244 7.59 20.98 -8.02
N LEU A 245 8.24 20.11 -8.80
CA LEU A 245 9.63 20.27 -9.17
C LEU A 245 9.74 21.03 -10.51
N PRO A 246 10.77 21.85 -10.71
CA PRO A 246 10.96 22.66 -11.91
C PRO A 246 11.24 21.85 -13.18
#